data_0aca95555444ff6cf75bb1a7315e6d58
#
_entry.id   0aca95555444ff6cf75bb1a7315e6d58
#
_cell.length_a   1.000
_cell.length_b   1.000
_cell.length_c   1.000
_cell.angle_alpha   90.00
_cell.angle_beta   90.00
_cell.angle_gamma   90.00
#
_symmetry.space_group_name_H-M   'P 1'
#
loop_
_entity.id
_entity.type
_entity.pdbx_description
1 polymer ?
#
loop_
_entity_poly.entity_id
_entity_poly.type
_entity_poly.pdbx_seq_one_letter_code
_entity_poly.pdbx_strand_id
1 'polypeptide(L)'
;AELSLQYHQMLQKMHPFQETTRQPLRVGSLPFLTQYHLTSRIRAFTHAHLEIELTLEECEETELMDGLQSGHFDLVIARDSMISLQKYHFEPITEDRLCVMLPIDHPFAEKPALTIADLAAEPLILMHPYTSIYQLCMQLFEKAGVKPQILRTARLESTISSVEIGEA
;
A
#
# COMPACT_ATOMS: atom_id res chain seq x y z
N ALA A 1 46.81 13.55 -12.46
CA ALA A 1 46.25 14.57 -13.35
C ALA A 1 45.87 14.01 -14.72
N GLU A 2 46.74 13.21 -15.36
CA GLU A 2 46.51 12.69 -16.72
C GLU A 2 45.39 11.63 -16.81
N LEU A 3 45.35 10.70 -15.86
CA LEU A 3 44.30 9.67 -15.74
C LEU A 3 42.91 10.28 -15.52
N SER A 4 42.81 11.34 -14.74
CA SER A 4 41.55 12.05 -14.50
C SER A 4 41.04 12.76 -15.76
N LEU A 5 41.95 13.30 -16.57
CA LEU A 5 41.64 13.95 -17.84
C LEU A 5 41.14 12.92 -18.88
N GLN A 6 41.82 11.78 -18.97
CA GLN A 6 41.45 10.69 -19.86
C GLN A 6 40.11 10.07 -19.48
N TYR A 7 39.82 9.92 -18.18
CA TYR A 7 38.52 9.47 -17.69
C TYR A 7 37.41 10.44 -18.07
N HIS A 8 37.58 11.75 -17.87
CA HIS A 8 36.59 12.74 -18.28
C HIS A 8 36.39 12.80 -19.80
N GLN A 9 37.46 12.64 -20.59
CA GLN A 9 37.36 12.58 -22.05
C GLN A 9 36.64 11.31 -22.52
N MET A 10 36.83 10.19 -21.83
CA MET A 10 36.09 8.95 -22.10
C MET A 10 34.60 9.10 -21.79
N LEU A 11 34.26 9.70 -20.65
CA LEU A 11 32.87 9.99 -20.30
C LEU A 11 32.20 10.93 -21.31
N GLN A 12 32.91 12.00 -21.77
CA GLN A 12 32.39 12.90 -22.81
C GLN A 12 32.21 12.21 -24.16
N LYS A 13 33.06 11.25 -24.52
CA LYS A 13 32.91 10.46 -25.75
C LYS A 13 31.82 9.40 -25.66
N MET A 14 31.44 8.96 -24.45
CA MET A 14 30.32 8.06 -24.23
C MET A 14 28.98 8.78 -24.25
N HIS A 15 28.96 10.10 -24.00
CA HIS A 15 27.74 10.90 -24.02
C HIS A 15 26.89 10.81 -25.30
N PRO A 16 27.45 10.75 -26.52
CA PRO A 16 26.68 10.57 -27.75
C PRO A 16 26.14 9.13 -27.96
N PHE A 17 26.67 8.15 -27.24
CA PHE A 17 26.23 6.75 -27.25
C PHE A 17 25.25 6.42 -26.13
N GLN A 18 24.99 7.35 -25.23
CA GLN A 18 23.77 7.36 -24.45
C GLN A 18 22.64 7.80 -25.40
N GLU A 19 22.21 6.89 -26.29
CA GLU A 19 20.81 6.89 -26.72
C GLU A 19 20.02 7.21 -25.47
N THR A 20 19.02 8.02 -25.56
CA THR A 20 18.12 8.46 -24.47
C THR A 20 17.65 7.24 -23.69
N THR A 21 18.52 6.67 -22.90
CA THR A 21 18.22 5.54 -22.01
C THR A 21 17.38 6.16 -20.94
N ARG A 22 16.08 5.96 -21.05
CA ARG A 22 15.13 6.39 -20.04
C ARG A 22 15.62 5.88 -18.70
N GLN A 23 15.56 6.70 -17.69
CA GLN A 23 15.92 6.28 -16.34
C GLN A 23 14.84 5.34 -15.83
N PRO A 24 15.16 4.09 -15.52
CA PRO A 24 14.19 3.16 -14.99
C PRO A 24 13.75 3.61 -13.59
N LEU A 25 12.47 3.58 -13.34
CA LEU A 25 11.86 3.83 -12.05
C LEU A 25 10.86 2.71 -11.77
N ARG A 26 11.18 1.84 -10.84
CA ARG A 26 10.35 0.70 -10.46
C ARG A 26 9.56 1.04 -9.21
N VAL A 27 8.25 1.07 -9.34
CA VAL A 27 7.32 1.43 -8.28
C VAL A 27 6.47 0.23 -7.93
N GLY A 28 6.55 -0.21 -6.68
CA GLY A 28 5.63 -1.20 -6.12
C GLY A 28 4.43 -0.52 -5.45
N SER A 29 3.27 -1.15 -5.48
CA SER A 29 2.07 -0.64 -4.81
C SER A 29 1.24 -1.78 -4.24
N LEU A 30 0.52 -1.52 -3.16
CA LEU A 30 -0.63 -2.34 -2.80
C LEU A 30 -1.76 -2.15 -3.82
N PRO A 31 -2.69 -3.11 -3.98
CA PRO A 31 -3.76 -3.08 -4.99
C PRO A 31 -4.88 -2.10 -4.59
N PHE A 32 -4.56 -0.84 -4.38
CA PHE A 32 -5.52 0.21 -4.02
C PHE A 32 -5.40 1.49 -4.88
N LEU A 33 -4.59 1.49 -5.93
CA LEU A 33 -4.33 2.68 -6.75
C LEU A 33 -5.61 3.32 -7.30
N THR A 34 -6.57 2.49 -7.72
CA THR A 34 -7.86 2.95 -8.23
C THR A 34 -8.69 3.62 -7.15
N GLN A 35 -8.69 3.07 -5.94
CA GLN A 35 -9.44 3.57 -4.77
C GLN A 35 -9.06 5.01 -4.41
N TYR A 36 -7.76 5.35 -4.52
CA TYR A 36 -7.23 6.68 -4.19
C TYR A 36 -7.01 7.56 -5.43
N HIS A 37 -7.53 7.16 -6.60
CA HIS A 37 -7.37 7.88 -7.87
C HIS A 37 -5.90 8.14 -8.25
N LEU A 38 -4.99 7.26 -7.83
CA LEU A 38 -3.55 7.41 -8.10
C LEU A 38 -3.20 7.08 -9.54
N THR A 39 -3.94 6.19 -10.20
CA THR A 39 -3.71 5.79 -11.60
C THR A 39 -3.66 7.00 -12.56
N SER A 40 -4.56 7.97 -12.39
CA SER A 40 -4.58 9.17 -13.22
C SER A 40 -3.36 10.08 -12.96
N ARG A 41 -2.92 10.16 -11.71
CA ARG A 41 -1.72 10.94 -11.33
C ARG A 41 -0.44 10.31 -11.85
N ILE A 42 -0.32 8.99 -11.76
CA ILE A 42 0.80 8.22 -12.31
C ILE A 42 0.86 8.40 -13.83
N ARG A 43 -0.27 8.31 -14.51
CA ARG A 43 -0.35 8.58 -15.95
C ARG A 43 0.09 9.99 -16.31
N ALA A 44 -0.36 11.00 -15.56
CA ALA A 44 0.07 12.38 -15.78
C ALA A 44 1.59 12.54 -15.60
N PHE A 45 2.16 11.89 -14.60
CA PHE A 45 3.60 11.86 -14.37
C PHE A 45 4.36 11.25 -15.55
N THR A 46 3.96 10.09 -16.04
CA THR A 46 4.62 9.43 -17.18
C THR A 46 4.54 10.25 -18.47
N HIS A 47 3.48 11.03 -18.66
CA HIS A 47 3.36 11.94 -19.80
C HIS A 47 4.23 13.18 -19.67
N ALA A 48 4.45 13.66 -18.44
CA ALA A 48 5.27 14.83 -18.16
C ALA A 48 6.78 14.52 -18.15
N HIS A 49 7.16 13.26 -17.87
CA HIS A 49 8.54 12.81 -17.66
C HIS A 49 8.89 11.67 -18.61
N LEU A 50 9.03 12.01 -19.91
CA LEU A 50 9.36 11.03 -20.95
C LEU A 50 10.76 10.45 -20.82
N GLU A 51 11.65 11.09 -20.08
CA GLU A 51 12.98 10.63 -19.71
C GLU A 51 12.95 9.49 -18.67
N ILE A 52 11.82 9.26 -18.00
CA ILE A 52 11.65 8.21 -17.00
C ILE A 52 10.89 7.04 -17.61
N GLU A 53 11.45 5.84 -17.49
CA GLU A 53 10.76 4.58 -17.79
C GLU A 53 10.16 4.02 -16.51
N LEU A 54 8.91 4.42 -16.22
CA LEU A 54 8.21 3.97 -15.01
C LEU A 54 7.60 2.58 -15.23
N THR A 55 7.97 1.64 -14.37
CA THR A 55 7.30 0.35 -14.22
C THR A 55 6.52 0.36 -12.91
N LEU A 56 5.24 0.00 -12.96
CA LEU A 56 4.34 -0.07 -11.82
C LEU A 56 3.88 -1.51 -11.63
N GLU A 57 4.05 -2.03 -10.43
CA GLU A 57 3.67 -3.39 -10.06
C GLU A 57 2.79 -3.36 -8.82
N GLU A 58 1.60 -3.97 -8.92
CA GLU A 58 0.71 -4.16 -7.76
C GLU A 58 0.96 -5.54 -7.15
N CYS A 59 1.22 -5.58 -5.85
CA CYS A 59 1.57 -6.80 -5.12
C CYS A 59 1.04 -6.78 -3.68
N GLU A 60 1.10 -7.93 -3.02
CA GLU A 60 0.70 -8.07 -1.62
C GLU A 60 1.75 -7.46 -0.68
N GLU A 61 1.36 -7.20 0.59
CA GLU A 61 2.21 -6.49 1.58
C GLU A 61 3.60 -7.12 1.74
N THR A 62 3.70 -8.44 1.80
CA THR A 62 4.97 -9.14 1.98
C THR A 62 5.88 -8.95 0.76
N GLU A 63 5.34 -9.16 -0.44
CA GLU A 63 6.08 -8.98 -1.70
C GLU A 63 6.55 -7.53 -1.88
N LEU A 64 5.68 -6.57 -1.51
CA LEU A 64 5.99 -5.15 -1.57
C LEU A 64 7.18 -4.79 -0.68
N MET A 65 7.18 -5.27 0.56
CA MET A 65 8.25 -4.98 1.52
C MET A 65 9.54 -5.71 1.20
N ASP A 66 9.48 -6.95 0.72
CA ASP A 66 10.64 -7.70 0.25
C ASP A 66 11.25 -7.03 -0.98
N GLY A 67 10.41 -6.57 -1.91
CA GLY A 67 10.84 -5.82 -3.09
C GLY A 67 11.54 -4.50 -2.75
N LEU A 68 11.04 -3.76 -1.77
CA LEU A 68 11.69 -2.55 -1.28
C LEU A 68 13.03 -2.86 -0.61
N GLN A 69 13.08 -3.89 0.23
CA GLN A 69 14.30 -4.26 0.96
C GLN A 69 15.41 -4.80 0.05
N SER A 70 15.04 -5.55 -0.97
CA SER A 70 15.99 -6.11 -1.95
C SER A 70 16.44 -5.11 -3.00
N GLY A 71 15.81 -3.93 -3.09
CA GLY A 71 16.04 -2.95 -4.14
C GLY A 71 15.40 -3.34 -5.49
N HIS A 72 14.44 -4.27 -5.49
CA HIS A 72 13.61 -4.54 -6.65
C HIS A 72 12.74 -3.33 -6.99
N PHE A 73 12.18 -2.68 -5.98
CA PHE A 73 11.47 -1.40 -6.11
C PHE A 73 12.36 -0.23 -5.66
N ASP A 74 12.35 0.85 -6.41
CA ASP A 74 12.99 2.12 -6.07
C ASP A 74 12.10 2.95 -5.14
N LEU A 75 10.76 2.83 -5.32
CA LEU A 75 9.71 3.44 -4.50
C LEU A 75 8.60 2.43 -4.24
N VAL A 76 7.89 2.62 -3.13
CA VAL A 76 6.65 1.88 -2.87
C VAL A 76 5.53 2.81 -2.41
N ILE A 77 4.30 2.50 -2.82
CA ILE A 77 3.08 3.13 -2.33
C ILE A 77 2.44 2.17 -1.34
N ALA A 78 2.51 2.52 -0.07
CA ALA A 78 2.18 1.63 1.04
C ALA A 78 1.46 2.39 2.16
N ARG A 79 0.96 1.68 3.17
CA ARG A 79 0.47 2.28 4.40
C ARG A 79 1.63 2.64 5.31
N ASP A 80 1.51 3.73 6.05
CA ASP A 80 2.50 4.18 7.05
C ASP A 80 2.82 3.10 8.09
N SER A 81 1.81 2.32 8.51
CA SER A 81 1.95 1.21 9.46
C SER A 81 2.89 0.09 9.00
N MET A 82 3.19 0.01 7.70
CA MET A 82 4.11 -0.98 7.11
C MET A 82 5.56 -0.49 7.09
N ILE A 83 5.79 0.83 7.22
CA ILE A 83 7.08 1.45 6.93
C ILE A 83 7.83 1.82 8.20
N SER A 84 9.10 1.43 8.26
CA SER A 84 10.00 1.92 9.30
C SER A 84 10.56 3.28 8.92
N LEU A 85 10.06 4.34 9.56
CA LEU A 85 10.52 5.72 9.36
C LEU A 85 12.01 5.94 9.71
N GLN A 86 12.63 4.99 10.41
CA GLN A 86 14.07 5.02 10.68
C GLN A 86 14.93 4.56 9.50
N LYS A 87 14.34 3.77 8.59
CA LYS A 87 15.06 3.18 7.45
C LYS A 87 14.74 3.83 6.13
N TYR A 88 13.54 4.36 5.98
CA TYR A 88 13.03 4.86 4.72
C TYR A 88 12.51 6.28 4.87
N HIS A 89 12.66 7.07 3.81
CA HIS A 89 11.97 8.35 3.70
C HIS A 89 10.49 8.07 3.37
N PHE A 90 9.59 8.78 4.03
CA PHE A 90 8.16 8.63 3.88
C PHE A 90 7.51 9.98 3.61
N GLU A 91 6.72 10.04 2.53
CA GLU A 91 5.91 11.20 2.16
C GLU A 91 4.42 10.81 2.15
N PRO A 92 3.57 11.43 2.99
CA PRO A 92 2.15 11.13 3.01
C PRO A 92 1.46 11.63 1.73
N ILE A 93 0.74 10.74 1.05
CA ILE A 93 -0.03 11.07 -0.15
C ILE A 93 -1.47 11.44 0.21
N THR A 94 -2.06 10.69 1.14
CA THR A 94 -3.44 10.89 1.61
C THR A 94 -3.62 10.26 2.98
N GLU A 95 -4.67 10.67 3.69
CA GLU A 95 -5.11 10.02 4.92
C GLU A 95 -6.24 9.04 4.63
N ASP A 96 -6.29 7.96 5.41
CA ASP A 96 -7.33 6.94 5.32
C ASP A 96 -7.93 6.65 6.69
N ARG A 97 -9.07 5.97 6.71
CA ARG A 97 -9.77 5.59 7.94
C ARG A 97 -10.15 4.12 7.88
N LEU A 98 -9.94 3.45 8.99
CA LEU A 98 -10.48 2.11 9.16
C LEU A 98 -12.00 2.21 9.36
N CYS A 99 -12.75 1.54 8.49
CA CYS A 99 -14.19 1.49 8.51
C CYS A 99 -14.68 0.05 8.72
N VAL A 100 -15.85 -0.08 9.30
CA VAL A 100 -16.58 -1.34 9.41
C VAL A 100 -17.63 -1.38 8.31
N MET A 101 -17.67 -2.48 7.57
CA MET A 101 -18.79 -2.76 6.66
C MET A 101 -19.84 -3.58 7.39
N LEU A 102 -21.09 -3.22 7.20
CA LEU A 102 -22.25 -3.86 7.83
C LEU A 102 -23.29 -4.18 6.76
N PRO A 103 -24.08 -5.25 6.93
CA PRO A 103 -25.32 -5.42 6.17
C PRO A 103 -26.21 -4.20 6.31
N ILE A 104 -26.99 -3.87 5.28
CA ILE A 104 -27.79 -2.64 5.24
C ILE A 104 -28.86 -2.58 6.35
N ASP A 105 -29.34 -3.72 6.78
CA ASP A 105 -30.36 -3.91 7.83
C ASP A 105 -29.76 -4.23 9.21
N HIS A 106 -28.42 -4.12 9.35
CA HIS A 106 -27.77 -4.36 10.62
C HIS A 106 -28.17 -3.31 11.68
N PRO A 107 -28.40 -3.70 12.96
CA PRO A 107 -28.79 -2.77 14.02
C PRO A 107 -27.84 -1.57 14.20
N PHE A 108 -26.59 -1.71 13.81
CA PHE A 108 -25.61 -0.64 13.89
C PHE A 108 -25.50 0.23 12.62
N ALA A 109 -26.26 -0.07 11.55
CA ALA A 109 -26.16 0.65 10.29
C ALA A 109 -26.52 2.15 10.40
N GLU A 110 -27.41 2.49 11.35
CA GLU A 110 -27.83 3.88 11.61
C GLU A 110 -26.93 4.62 12.63
N LYS A 111 -25.97 3.93 13.25
CA LYS A 111 -25.05 4.58 14.19
C LYS A 111 -24.03 5.44 13.43
N PRO A 112 -23.81 6.69 13.83
CA PRO A 112 -22.83 7.58 13.17
C PRO A 112 -21.38 7.14 13.36
N ALA A 113 -21.11 6.36 14.40
CA ALA A 113 -19.83 5.75 14.69
C ALA A 113 -20.00 4.53 15.59
N LEU A 114 -19.07 3.59 15.47
CA LEU A 114 -18.98 2.40 16.30
C LEU A 114 -17.73 2.45 17.17
N THR A 115 -17.86 1.94 18.38
CA THR A 115 -16.70 1.71 19.25
C THR A 115 -16.17 0.30 19.07
N ILE A 116 -14.91 0.07 19.46
CA ILE A 116 -14.34 -1.28 19.44
C ILE A 116 -15.13 -2.24 20.36
N ALA A 117 -15.72 -1.73 21.44
CA ALA A 117 -16.55 -2.53 22.34
C ALA A 117 -17.87 -2.96 21.67
N ASP A 118 -18.47 -2.13 20.82
CA ASP A 118 -19.65 -2.53 20.04
C ASP A 118 -19.34 -3.74 19.16
N LEU A 119 -18.14 -3.76 18.55
CA LEU A 119 -17.73 -4.80 17.62
C LEU A 119 -17.33 -6.11 18.32
N ALA A 120 -16.95 -6.06 19.59
CA ALA A 120 -16.45 -7.25 20.30
C ALA A 120 -17.51 -8.36 20.45
N ALA A 121 -18.81 -7.99 20.44
CA ALA A 121 -19.92 -8.93 20.58
C ALA A 121 -20.43 -9.47 19.24
N GLU A 122 -19.99 -8.88 18.12
CA GLU A 122 -20.42 -9.24 16.78
C GLU A 122 -19.46 -10.24 16.13
N PRO A 123 -19.96 -11.15 15.26
CA PRO A 123 -19.08 -11.99 14.45
C PRO A 123 -18.36 -11.15 13.40
N LEU A 124 -17.05 -11.25 13.34
CA LEU A 124 -16.22 -10.42 12.48
C LEU A 124 -15.51 -11.25 11.42
N ILE A 125 -15.48 -10.75 10.20
CA ILE A 125 -14.58 -11.21 9.15
C ILE A 125 -13.46 -10.17 9.04
N LEU A 126 -12.22 -10.61 9.28
CA LEU A 126 -11.04 -9.75 9.19
C LEU A 126 -10.19 -10.09 7.96
N MET A 127 -9.30 -9.20 7.60
CA MET A 127 -8.24 -9.50 6.63
C MET A 127 -7.34 -10.62 7.16
N HIS A 128 -6.49 -11.19 6.30
CA HIS A 128 -5.58 -12.25 6.74
C HIS A 128 -4.58 -11.78 7.81
N PRO A 129 -4.14 -12.65 8.73
CA PRO A 129 -3.26 -12.30 9.85
C PRO A 129 -1.91 -11.69 9.48
N TYR A 130 -1.43 -11.93 8.25
CA TYR A 130 -0.17 -11.36 7.75
C TYR A 130 -0.31 -9.90 7.27
N THR A 131 -1.53 -9.35 7.23
CA THR A 131 -1.76 -7.99 6.76
C THR A 131 -1.63 -6.94 7.87
N SER A 132 -1.17 -5.74 7.52
CA SER A 132 -1.08 -4.60 8.43
C SER A 132 -2.45 -4.20 9.00
N ILE A 133 -3.52 -4.35 8.21
CA ILE A 133 -4.90 -4.09 8.66
C ILE A 133 -5.32 -5.05 9.76
N TYR A 134 -5.06 -6.34 9.64
CA TYR A 134 -5.36 -7.30 10.70
C TYR A 134 -4.61 -6.93 11.99
N GLN A 135 -3.33 -6.63 11.89
CA GLN A 135 -2.52 -6.24 13.05
C GLN A 135 -3.05 -4.98 13.72
N LEU A 136 -3.46 -3.99 12.92
CA LEU A 136 -4.10 -2.77 13.42
C LEU A 136 -5.40 -3.10 14.17
N CYS A 137 -6.29 -3.92 13.60
CA CYS A 137 -7.52 -4.35 14.26
C CYS A 137 -7.24 -5.02 15.60
N MET A 138 -6.30 -5.97 15.63
CA MET A 138 -5.95 -6.68 16.87
C MET A 138 -5.40 -5.74 17.94
N GLN A 139 -4.56 -4.77 17.58
CA GLN A 139 -4.08 -3.74 18.50
C GLN A 139 -5.20 -2.86 19.05
N LEU A 140 -6.21 -2.52 18.24
CA LEU A 140 -7.35 -1.75 18.69
C LEU A 140 -8.20 -2.54 19.70
N PHE A 141 -8.46 -3.83 19.47
CA PHE A 141 -9.16 -4.70 20.41
C PHE A 141 -8.38 -4.87 21.71
N GLU A 142 -7.07 -5.08 21.64
CA GLU A 142 -6.18 -5.17 22.81
C GLU A 142 -6.20 -3.89 23.63
N LYS A 143 -6.05 -2.72 22.99
CA LYS A 143 -6.14 -1.41 23.68
C LYS A 143 -7.48 -1.17 24.35
N ALA A 144 -8.56 -1.68 23.77
CA ALA A 144 -9.91 -1.59 24.36
C ALA A 144 -10.15 -2.63 25.45
N GLY A 145 -9.23 -3.58 25.67
CA GLY A 145 -9.38 -4.64 26.66
C GLY A 145 -10.46 -5.67 26.33
N VAL A 146 -10.85 -5.80 25.05
CA VAL A 146 -11.89 -6.72 24.58
C VAL A 146 -11.33 -7.72 23.59
N LYS A 147 -11.99 -8.87 23.46
CA LYS A 147 -11.62 -9.91 22.49
C LYS A 147 -12.63 -9.95 21.35
N PRO A 148 -12.18 -9.86 20.08
CA PRO A 148 -13.10 -9.98 18.95
C PRO A 148 -13.58 -11.42 18.78
N GLN A 149 -14.80 -11.58 18.26
CA GLN A 149 -15.33 -12.85 17.79
C GLN A 149 -15.01 -13.01 16.29
N ILE A 150 -13.82 -13.52 15.98
CA ILE A 150 -13.39 -13.70 14.58
C ILE A 150 -14.03 -14.97 14.03
N LEU A 151 -14.99 -14.78 13.12
CA LEU A 151 -15.64 -15.89 12.40
C LEU A 151 -14.65 -16.55 11.43
N ARG A 152 -13.98 -15.73 10.63
CA ARG A 152 -12.91 -16.16 9.70
C ARG A 152 -12.08 -14.99 9.23
N THR A 153 -11.04 -15.30 8.47
CA THR A 153 -10.25 -14.29 7.74
C THR A 153 -10.41 -14.48 6.23
N ALA A 154 -10.37 -13.37 5.49
CA ALA A 154 -10.56 -13.37 4.04
C ALA A 154 -9.81 -12.22 3.36
N ARG A 155 -9.76 -12.23 2.03
CA ARG A 155 -9.39 -11.08 1.22
C ARG A 155 -10.54 -10.07 1.15
N LEU A 156 -10.24 -8.83 0.77
CA LEU A 156 -11.20 -7.74 0.76
C LEU A 156 -12.47 -8.06 -0.04
N GLU A 157 -12.33 -8.56 -1.25
CA GLU A 157 -13.46 -8.88 -2.13
C GLU A 157 -14.37 -9.95 -1.52
N SER A 158 -13.77 -10.99 -0.90
CA SER A 158 -14.52 -12.02 -0.21
C SER A 158 -15.20 -11.50 1.05
N THR A 159 -14.58 -10.55 1.75
CA THR A 159 -15.18 -9.91 2.92
C THR A 159 -16.41 -9.08 2.51
N ILE A 160 -16.31 -8.31 1.44
CA ILE A 160 -17.43 -7.52 0.89
C ILE A 160 -18.61 -8.45 0.56
N SER A 161 -18.35 -9.51 -0.22
CA SER A 161 -19.39 -10.47 -0.62
C SER A 161 -20.04 -11.15 0.58
N SER A 162 -19.30 -11.44 1.65
CA SER A 162 -19.83 -12.06 2.86
C SER A 162 -20.78 -11.12 3.63
N VAL A 163 -20.41 -9.85 3.70
CA VAL A 163 -21.29 -8.83 4.33
C VAL A 163 -22.56 -8.64 3.51
N GLU A 164 -22.48 -8.61 2.16
CA GLU A 164 -23.65 -8.49 1.28
C GLU A 164 -24.68 -9.61 1.46
N ILE A 165 -24.23 -10.82 1.78
CA ILE A 165 -25.12 -11.98 2.02
C ILE A 165 -25.48 -12.16 3.49
N GLY A 166 -25.02 -11.28 4.38
CA GLY A 166 -25.34 -11.33 5.82
C GLY A 166 -24.62 -12.46 6.58
N GLU A 167 -23.41 -12.84 6.18
CA GLU A 167 -22.61 -13.84 6.90
C GLU A 167 -22.04 -13.27 8.22
N ALA A 168 -21.74 -11.98 8.26
CA ALA A 168 -21.23 -11.25 9.45
C ALA A 168 -21.61 -9.79 9.38
#